data_08433863fa85796eaa3f90dbd99c45cd
#
_entry.id   08433863fa85796eaa3f90dbd99c45cd
#
_cell.length_a   1.000
_cell.length_b   1.000
_cell.length_c   1.000
_cell.angle_alpha   90.00
_cell.angle_beta   90.00
_cell.angle_gamma   90.00
#
_symmetry.space_group_name_H-M   'P 1'
#
loop_
_entity.id
_entity.type
_entity.pdbx_description
1 polymer ?
#
loop_
_entity_poly.entity_id
_entity_poly.type
_entity_poly.pdbx_seq_one_letter_code
_entity_poly.pdbx_strand_id
1 'polypeptide(L)'
;MKCAALITEYNPFHNGHVYHAEQARQIADADITVAIMSGQFVMRGEPAIYNKFLRTQLALSACDLVVELPAYAALSAGEYFAEMGVKVADYLNCDALVFGSESGSIKDFEHVAMQLNHIEEHPEFQTKLHEGKSYPRIIHELLDEPALLQTPNNILGLSYVQAIQHYAAHITPLTLQRHQTNHHNQTIDNQTFASGSAIRKALKNNDASFETVVPSSVKHLYTSPQLTLDEVFPYLKFTLLRASLEELREMHTVSEGFEYRLKEKIQSAHNFDQLMQLLKTKRYTYTRIQRMLMNCLLNFKQANKQNEIDAVRILGMNEKGQAYLKQLKKEFPDRHFITNVNKATASYFEPEIKATEIYNALSGQTANDFNTPVIRVQSQ
;
A
#
# COMPACT_ATOMS: atom_id res chain seq x y z
N MET A 1 16.59 16.95 -11.81
CA MET A 1 16.93 16.09 -10.65
C MET A 1 16.42 14.70 -10.99
N LYS A 2 17.25 13.70 -10.78
CA LYS A 2 16.88 12.29 -11.00
C LYS A 2 16.15 11.72 -9.77
N CYS A 3 15.01 11.08 -9.97
CA CYS A 3 14.07 10.69 -8.93
C CYS A 3 13.89 9.18 -8.85
N ALA A 4 14.03 8.59 -7.66
CA ALA A 4 13.66 7.21 -7.37
C ALA A 4 12.36 7.16 -6.54
N ALA A 5 11.33 6.48 -7.06
CA ALA A 5 10.07 6.24 -6.38
C ALA A 5 10.10 4.95 -5.56
N LEU A 6 9.46 4.98 -4.40
CA LEU A 6 9.23 3.86 -3.49
C LEU A 6 7.73 3.79 -3.18
N ILE A 7 7.06 2.72 -3.57
CA ILE A 7 5.65 2.50 -3.19
C ILE A 7 5.63 1.78 -1.84
N THR A 8 5.00 2.39 -0.83
CA THR A 8 5.21 2.01 0.58
C THR A 8 3.94 2.09 1.42
N GLU A 9 3.98 1.43 2.57
CA GLU A 9 2.94 1.54 3.61
C GLU A 9 3.46 2.12 4.92
N TYR A 10 4.72 1.79 5.29
CA TYR A 10 5.37 2.23 6.52
C TYR A 10 4.52 2.02 7.80
N ASN A 11 4.06 0.80 7.99
CA ASN A 11 3.14 0.43 9.05
C ASN A 11 3.76 -0.51 10.13
N PRO A 12 4.63 0.01 11.06
CA PRO A 12 5.24 1.34 11.06
C PRO A 12 6.52 1.41 10.22
N PHE A 13 7.09 2.61 10.12
CA PHE A 13 8.43 2.84 9.56
C PHE A 13 9.49 2.16 10.43
N HIS A 14 10.57 1.61 9.86
CA HIS A 14 11.62 0.91 10.60
C HIS A 14 12.96 0.89 9.83
N ASN A 15 14.04 0.41 10.45
CA ASN A 15 15.38 0.40 9.85
C ASN A 15 15.45 -0.29 8.48
N GLY A 16 14.63 -1.30 8.22
CA GLY A 16 14.53 -1.91 6.90
C GLY A 16 14.03 -0.96 5.82
N HIS A 17 13.19 0.02 6.18
CA HIS A 17 12.73 1.05 5.25
C HIS A 17 13.78 2.15 5.03
N VAL A 18 14.56 2.48 6.06
CA VAL A 18 15.74 3.36 5.91
C VAL A 18 16.72 2.74 4.92
N TYR A 19 17.11 1.50 5.17
CA TYR A 19 17.99 0.74 4.28
C TYR A 19 17.47 0.71 2.84
N HIS A 20 16.17 0.44 2.67
CA HIS A 20 15.55 0.43 1.34
C HIS A 20 15.64 1.79 0.64
N ALA A 21 15.36 2.89 1.34
CA ALA A 21 15.43 4.25 0.76
C ALA A 21 16.87 4.64 0.38
N GLU A 22 17.85 4.33 1.24
CA GLU A 22 19.26 4.58 0.99
C GLU A 22 19.79 3.78 -0.20
N GLN A 23 19.50 2.48 -0.25
CA GLN A 23 19.91 1.62 -1.36
C GLN A 23 19.21 2.02 -2.67
N ALA A 24 17.92 2.40 -2.60
CA ALA A 24 17.20 2.89 -3.76
C ALA A 24 17.86 4.12 -4.38
N ARG A 25 18.29 5.08 -3.54
CA ARG A 25 19.05 6.26 -3.99
C ARG A 25 20.33 5.85 -4.72
N GLN A 26 21.06 4.87 -4.16
CA GLN A 26 22.36 4.42 -4.71
C GLN A 26 22.19 3.69 -6.04
N ILE A 27 21.31 2.67 -6.09
CA ILE A 27 21.16 1.84 -7.31
C ILE A 27 20.49 2.56 -8.47
N ALA A 28 19.62 3.54 -8.16
CA ALA A 28 19.01 4.39 -9.16
C ALA A 28 19.89 5.58 -9.54
N ASP A 29 21.03 5.81 -8.86
CA ASP A 29 21.85 7.03 -8.99
C ASP A 29 20.98 8.28 -8.91
N ALA A 30 20.10 8.34 -7.90
CA ALA A 30 19.05 9.34 -7.78
C ALA A 30 19.47 10.50 -6.86
N ASP A 31 19.11 11.72 -7.28
CA ASP A 31 19.29 12.93 -6.47
C ASP A 31 18.34 12.92 -5.27
N ILE A 32 17.10 12.41 -5.50
CA ILE A 32 16.05 12.35 -4.49
C ILE A 32 15.34 11.00 -4.44
N THR A 33 14.75 10.69 -3.29
CA THR A 33 13.82 9.57 -3.10
C THR A 33 12.43 10.09 -2.75
N VAL A 34 11.42 9.53 -3.41
CA VAL A 34 10.01 9.84 -3.20
C VAL A 34 9.29 8.62 -2.64
N ALA A 35 8.69 8.73 -1.47
CA ALA A 35 7.80 7.72 -0.92
C ALA A 35 6.36 7.98 -1.35
N ILE A 36 5.79 7.06 -2.14
CA ILE A 36 4.36 7.01 -2.48
C ILE A 36 3.70 6.12 -1.43
N MET A 37 3.08 6.74 -0.43
CA MET A 37 2.69 6.07 0.81
C MET A 37 1.18 5.91 0.93
N SER A 38 0.72 4.71 1.27
CA SER A 38 -0.69 4.47 1.64
C SER A 38 -1.17 5.45 2.72
N GLY A 39 -2.38 5.96 2.57
CA GLY A 39 -3.02 6.86 3.53
C GLY A 39 -3.35 6.18 4.86
N GLN A 40 -4.56 6.36 5.39
CA GLN A 40 -4.95 5.85 6.72
C GLN A 40 -5.12 4.32 6.79
N PHE A 41 -5.33 3.66 5.65
CA PHE A 41 -5.51 2.21 5.54
C PHE A 41 -4.46 1.60 4.63
N VAL A 42 -4.15 0.33 4.84
CA VAL A 42 -3.06 -0.38 4.17
C VAL A 42 -3.55 -1.61 3.40
N MET A 43 -2.77 -2.11 2.44
CA MET A 43 -3.13 -3.16 1.49
C MET A 43 -3.51 -4.51 2.17
N ARG A 44 -3.07 -4.71 3.40
CA ARG A 44 -3.50 -5.86 4.21
C ARG A 44 -4.99 -5.81 4.57
N GLY A 45 -5.68 -4.67 4.37
CA GLY A 45 -7.07 -4.46 4.75
C GLY A 45 -7.22 -4.16 6.24
N GLU A 46 -6.33 -3.34 6.77
CA GLU A 46 -6.35 -2.88 8.16
C GLU A 46 -6.06 -1.37 8.23
N PRO A 47 -6.48 -0.68 9.30
CA PRO A 47 -6.01 0.67 9.54
C PRO A 47 -4.50 0.63 9.81
N ALA A 48 -3.77 1.65 9.37
CA ALA A 48 -2.40 1.83 9.80
C ALA A 48 -2.36 2.13 11.30
N ILE A 49 -1.37 1.59 12.03
CA ILE A 49 -1.28 1.78 13.49
C ILE A 49 -1.03 3.24 13.89
N TYR A 50 -0.50 4.04 12.97
CA TYR A 50 -0.34 5.48 13.08
C TYR A 50 -1.00 6.18 11.90
N ASN A 51 -1.55 7.37 12.12
CA ASN A 51 -2.12 8.17 11.04
C ASN A 51 -1.05 8.54 10.00
N LYS A 52 -1.49 8.89 8.79
CA LYS A 52 -0.59 9.21 7.67
C LYS A 52 0.37 10.37 7.97
N PHE A 53 -0.02 11.32 8.79
CA PHE A 53 0.81 12.50 9.12
C PHE A 53 1.99 12.10 10.00
N LEU A 54 1.78 11.27 11.02
CA LEU A 54 2.86 10.74 11.85
C LEU A 54 3.79 9.84 11.02
N ARG A 55 3.23 8.96 10.17
CA ARG A 55 4.04 8.12 9.28
C ARG A 55 4.86 8.94 8.27
N THR A 56 4.35 10.09 7.84
CA THR A 56 5.10 11.05 7.02
C THR A 56 6.31 11.60 7.76
N GLN A 57 6.15 12.02 9.03
CA GLN A 57 7.28 12.48 9.86
C GLN A 57 8.36 11.39 9.98
N LEU A 58 7.95 10.15 10.22
CA LEU A 58 8.86 9.01 10.30
C LEU A 58 9.59 8.77 8.95
N ALA A 59 8.85 8.80 7.84
CA ALA A 59 9.40 8.54 6.50
C ALA A 59 10.40 9.60 6.05
N LEU A 60 10.21 10.87 6.45
CA LEU A 60 11.11 11.97 6.13
C LEU A 60 12.49 11.85 6.81
N SER A 61 12.69 10.89 7.70
CA SER A 61 14.03 10.56 8.20
C SER A 61 14.93 9.87 7.15
N ALA A 62 14.35 9.38 6.04
CA ALA A 62 15.11 8.69 4.98
C ALA A 62 14.68 9.07 3.55
N CYS A 63 13.48 9.62 3.37
CA CYS A 63 12.96 10.06 2.08
C CYS A 63 12.90 11.58 1.98
N ASP A 64 13.02 12.13 0.77
CA ASP A 64 13.02 13.58 0.55
C ASP A 64 11.62 14.16 0.34
N LEU A 65 10.72 13.35 -0.22
CA LEU A 65 9.33 13.71 -0.52
C LEU A 65 8.42 12.54 -0.16
N VAL A 66 7.30 12.83 0.49
CA VAL A 66 6.26 11.84 0.81
C VAL A 66 4.96 12.31 0.20
N VAL A 67 4.36 11.47 -0.63
CA VAL A 67 3.07 11.70 -1.28
C VAL A 67 2.08 10.61 -0.92
N GLU A 68 0.78 10.92 -0.97
CA GLU A 68 -0.27 9.96 -0.65
C GLU A 68 -0.63 9.10 -1.87
N LEU A 69 -0.65 7.78 -1.68
CA LEU A 69 -1.23 6.84 -2.64
C LEU A 69 -2.76 6.93 -2.55
N PRO A 70 -3.50 6.90 -3.68
CA PRO A 70 -4.96 6.90 -3.66
C PRO A 70 -5.56 5.84 -2.74
N ALA A 71 -6.55 6.21 -1.94
CA ALA A 71 -7.11 5.37 -0.88
C ALA A 71 -7.74 4.06 -1.42
N TYR A 72 -8.37 4.09 -2.59
CA TYR A 72 -8.87 2.88 -3.24
C TYR A 72 -7.75 1.90 -3.60
N ALA A 73 -6.59 2.40 -4.02
CA ALA A 73 -5.43 1.56 -4.32
C ALA A 73 -4.94 0.83 -3.07
N ALA A 74 -4.85 1.53 -1.94
CA ALA A 74 -4.42 0.96 -0.67
C ALA A 74 -5.32 -0.20 -0.18
N LEU A 75 -6.61 -0.21 -0.55
CA LEU A 75 -7.56 -1.26 -0.17
C LEU A 75 -7.98 -2.18 -1.33
N SER A 76 -7.07 -2.37 -2.31
CA SER A 76 -7.29 -3.21 -3.49
C SER A 76 -6.30 -4.38 -3.58
N ALA A 77 -6.44 -5.20 -4.63
CA ALA A 77 -5.47 -6.24 -4.97
C ALA A 77 -4.15 -5.63 -5.44
N GLY A 78 -3.08 -6.45 -5.42
CA GLY A 78 -1.72 -6.01 -5.74
C GLY A 78 -1.58 -5.36 -7.12
N GLU A 79 -2.33 -5.84 -8.11
CA GLU A 79 -2.34 -5.28 -9.47
C GLU A 79 -2.79 -3.82 -9.49
N TYR A 80 -3.94 -3.50 -8.91
CA TYR A 80 -4.43 -2.11 -8.89
C TYR A 80 -3.62 -1.22 -7.93
N PHE A 81 -3.10 -1.79 -6.84
CA PHE A 81 -2.15 -1.11 -5.97
C PHE A 81 -0.90 -0.68 -6.73
N ALA A 82 -0.34 -1.61 -7.52
CA ALA A 82 0.84 -1.35 -8.36
C ALA A 82 0.54 -0.35 -9.48
N GLU A 83 -0.57 -0.53 -10.20
CA GLU A 83 -1.01 0.38 -11.26
C GLU A 83 -1.06 1.83 -10.77
N MET A 84 -1.82 2.08 -9.69
CA MET A 84 -1.98 3.45 -9.19
C MET A 84 -0.68 4.01 -8.61
N GLY A 85 0.14 3.17 -7.96
CA GLY A 85 1.46 3.58 -7.48
C GLY A 85 2.40 3.98 -8.62
N VAL A 86 2.40 3.23 -9.72
CA VAL A 86 3.17 3.54 -10.94
C VAL A 86 2.64 4.82 -11.63
N LYS A 87 1.31 4.98 -11.74
CA LYS A 87 0.71 6.21 -12.27
C LYS A 87 1.05 7.44 -11.43
N VAL A 88 1.13 7.32 -10.10
CA VAL A 88 1.61 8.41 -9.24
C VAL A 88 3.09 8.69 -9.49
N ALA A 89 3.93 7.65 -9.65
CA ALA A 89 5.35 7.83 -9.98
C ALA A 89 5.55 8.52 -11.36
N ASP A 90 4.74 8.15 -12.36
CA ASP A 90 4.69 8.81 -13.67
C ASP A 90 4.24 10.28 -13.56
N TYR A 91 3.17 10.53 -12.80
CA TYR A 91 2.68 11.89 -12.56
C TYR A 91 3.73 12.78 -11.88
N LEU A 92 4.60 12.19 -11.06
CA LEU A 92 5.75 12.84 -10.42
C LEU A 92 6.99 12.88 -11.33
N ASN A 93 6.94 12.33 -12.53
CA ASN A 93 8.05 12.23 -13.47
C ASN A 93 9.29 11.56 -12.85
N CYS A 94 9.08 10.46 -12.13
CA CYS A 94 10.17 9.69 -11.54
C CYS A 94 10.92 8.90 -12.61
N ASP A 95 12.26 8.76 -12.46
CA ASP A 95 13.13 8.05 -13.40
C ASP A 95 13.21 6.55 -13.12
N ALA A 96 13.04 6.16 -11.86
CA ALA A 96 13.10 4.77 -11.44
C ALA A 96 12.05 4.45 -10.38
N LEU A 97 11.56 3.21 -10.37
CA LEU A 97 10.80 2.61 -9.28
C LEU A 97 11.60 1.49 -8.65
N VAL A 98 11.89 1.61 -7.35
CA VAL A 98 12.70 0.64 -6.61
C VAL A 98 11.84 -0.13 -5.62
N PHE A 99 11.86 -1.46 -5.68
CA PHE A 99 11.11 -2.33 -4.79
C PHE A 99 11.97 -3.47 -4.22
N GLY A 100 11.59 -3.96 -3.06
CA GLY A 100 12.24 -5.12 -2.46
C GLY A 100 11.61 -6.43 -2.94
N SER A 101 12.43 -7.42 -3.31
CA SER A 101 11.97 -8.75 -3.72
C SER A 101 12.78 -9.88 -3.05
N GLU A 102 12.24 -11.06 -3.05
CA GLU A 102 12.94 -12.25 -2.60
C GLU A 102 13.94 -12.77 -3.67
N SER A 103 13.61 -12.60 -4.95
CA SER A 103 14.46 -13.00 -6.08
C SER A 103 15.70 -12.12 -6.22
N GLY A 104 15.53 -10.79 -6.16
CA GLY A 104 16.63 -9.84 -6.39
C GLY A 104 17.05 -9.68 -7.87
N SER A 105 16.41 -10.36 -8.81
CA SER A 105 16.74 -10.34 -10.25
C SER A 105 15.67 -9.59 -11.05
N ILE A 106 15.95 -8.37 -11.49
CA ILE A 106 15.01 -7.61 -12.33
C ILE A 106 14.74 -8.27 -13.67
N LYS A 107 15.73 -8.95 -14.24
CA LYS A 107 15.60 -9.64 -15.52
C LYS A 107 14.54 -10.74 -15.48
N ASP A 108 14.46 -11.48 -14.36
CA ASP A 108 13.45 -12.53 -14.21
C ASP A 108 12.06 -11.93 -14.14
N PHE A 109 11.89 -10.78 -13.47
CA PHE A 109 10.61 -10.04 -13.45
C PHE A 109 10.20 -9.55 -14.84
N GLU A 110 11.12 -8.98 -15.60
CA GLU A 110 10.85 -8.49 -16.96
C GLU A 110 10.49 -9.64 -17.89
N HIS A 111 11.21 -10.76 -17.79
CA HIS A 111 10.95 -11.96 -18.58
C HIS A 111 9.56 -12.56 -18.28
N VAL A 112 9.25 -12.77 -17.00
CA VAL A 112 7.93 -13.29 -16.58
C VAL A 112 6.81 -12.32 -16.91
N ALA A 113 7.01 -11.00 -16.77
CA ALA A 113 6.02 -10.00 -17.16
C ALA A 113 5.69 -10.08 -18.66
N MET A 114 6.70 -10.24 -19.52
CA MET A 114 6.48 -10.44 -20.98
C MET A 114 5.71 -11.74 -21.25
N GLN A 115 6.07 -12.84 -20.59
CA GLN A 115 5.34 -14.10 -20.75
C GLN A 115 3.87 -13.97 -20.32
N LEU A 116 3.59 -13.30 -19.21
CA LEU A 116 2.22 -13.09 -18.74
C LEU A 116 1.39 -12.22 -19.68
N ASN A 117 1.98 -11.19 -20.28
CA ASN A 117 1.28 -10.33 -21.23
C ASN A 117 0.80 -11.10 -22.50
N HIS A 118 1.45 -12.22 -22.82
CA HIS A 118 1.13 -13.05 -23.98
C HIS A 118 0.69 -14.48 -23.60
N ILE A 119 0.39 -14.75 -22.32
CA ILE A 119 0.14 -16.09 -21.80
C ILE A 119 -1.05 -16.77 -22.49
N GLU A 120 -2.09 -16.01 -22.85
CA GLU A 120 -3.29 -16.54 -23.52
C GLU A 120 -3.03 -16.91 -24.98
N GLU A 121 -1.97 -16.38 -25.59
CA GLU A 121 -1.48 -16.70 -26.93
C GLU A 121 -0.61 -17.96 -26.94
N HIS A 122 -0.21 -18.48 -25.76
CA HIS A 122 0.62 -19.67 -25.66
C HIS A 122 -0.11 -20.90 -26.26
N PRO A 123 0.55 -21.70 -27.13
CA PRO A 123 -0.10 -22.82 -27.86
C PRO A 123 -0.84 -23.83 -26.95
N GLU A 124 -0.31 -24.07 -25.73
CA GLU A 124 -0.91 -24.99 -24.79
C GLU A 124 -1.98 -24.36 -23.88
N PHE A 125 -2.15 -23.04 -23.88
CA PHE A 125 -3.05 -22.35 -22.95
C PHE A 125 -4.50 -22.86 -23.09
N GLN A 126 -5.03 -22.86 -24.31
CA GLN A 126 -6.39 -23.33 -24.60
C GLN A 126 -6.57 -24.82 -24.29
N THR A 127 -5.57 -25.64 -24.58
CA THR A 127 -5.58 -27.07 -24.27
C THR A 127 -5.73 -27.30 -22.77
N LYS A 128 -4.89 -26.61 -21.96
CA LYS A 128 -4.94 -26.71 -20.49
C LYS A 128 -6.24 -26.16 -19.90
N LEU A 129 -6.86 -25.16 -20.53
CA LEU A 129 -8.16 -24.63 -20.14
C LEU A 129 -9.27 -25.66 -20.39
N HIS A 130 -9.25 -26.35 -21.55
CA HIS A 130 -10.20 -27.44 -21.86
C HIS A 130 -10.03 -28.66 -20.95
N GLU A 131 -8.82 -28.91 -20.43
CA GLU A 131 -8.57 -29.92 -19.39
C GLU A 131 -9.19 -29.56 -18.02
N GLY A 132 -9.83 -28.37 -17.89
CA GLY A 132 -10.47 -27.91 -16.67
C GLY A 132 -9.51 -27.39 -15.61
N LYS A 133 -8.26 -27.08 -16.00
CA LYS A 133 -7.30 -26.46 -15.08
C LYS A 133 -7.68 -25.01 -14.75
N SER A 134 -7.44 -24.59 -13.51
CA SER A 134 -7.64 -23.20 -13.11
C SER A 134 -6.58 -22.28 -13.73
N TYR A 135 -6.93 -21.03 -14.01
CA TYR A 135 -6.02 -20.03 -14.56
C TYR A 135 -4.67 -19.93 -13.79
N PRO A 136 -4.63 -19.86 -12.45
CA PRO A 136 -3.35 -19.84 -11.71
C PRO A 136 -2.50 -21.09 -11.92
N ARG A 137 -3.14 -22.26 -12.11
CA ARG A 137 -2.42 -23.50 -12.39
C ARG A 137 -1.84 -23.51 -13.79
N ILE A 138 -2.58 -23.01 -14.77
CA ILE A 138 -2.11 -22.89 -16.17
C ILE A 138 -0.91 -21.97 -16.21
N ILE A 139 -1.00 -20.80 -15.59
CA ILE A 139 0.14 -19.86 -15.50
C ILE A 139 1.36 -20.52 -14.89
N HIS A 140 1.20 -21.20 -13.74
CA HIS A 140 2.32 -21.88 -13.08
C HIS A 140 2.97 -22.98 -13.95
N GLU A 141 2.18 -23.63 -14.81
CA GLU A 141 2.70 -24.69 -15.71
C GLU A 141 3.36 -24.15 -16.99
N LEU A 142 3.04 -22.91 -17.40
CA LEU A 142 3.51 -22.31 -18.66
C LEU A 142 4.65 -21.28 -18.48
N LEU A 143 4.88 -20.81 -17.26
CA LEU A 143 5.98 -19.88 -16.99
C LEU A 143 7.31 -20.59 -16.82
N ASP A 144 8.39 -19.99 -17.34
CA ASP A 144 9.75 -20.48 -17.16
C ASP A 144 10.24 -20.35 -15.70
N GLU A 145 9.81 -19.26 -15.01
CA GLU A 145 10.20 -18.94 -13.64
C GLU A 145 8.98 -18.84 -12.69
N PRO A 146 8.24 -19.97 -12.49
CA PRO A 146 7.02 -19.95 -11.66
C PRO A 146 7.30 -19.67 -10.18
N ALA A 147 8.56 -19.77 -9.74
CA ALA A 147 8.98 -19.44 -8.38
C ALA A 147 8.72 -17.97 -8.01
N LEU A 148 8.72 -17.05 -8.99
CA LEU A 148 8.38 -15.66 -8.76
C LEU A 148 6.93 -15.46 -8.25
N LEU A 149 6.03 -16.39 -8.55
CA LEU A 149 4.63 -16.35 -8.09
C LEU A 149 4.40 -16.97 -6.71
N GLN A 150 5.47 -17.42 -6.01
CA GLN A 150 5.33 -18.12 -4.73
C GLN A 150 5.45 -17.22 -3.51
N THR A 151 6.04 -16.03 -3.65
CA THR A 151 6.28 -15.12 -2.52
C THR A 151 5.59 -13.77 -2.71
N PRO A 152 5.09 -13.16 -1.62
CA PRO A 152 4.26 -11.97 -1.72
C PRO A 152 4.96 -10.75 -2.34
N ASN A 153 6.25 -10.53 -2.04
CA ASN A 153 6.96 -9.36 -2.59
C ASN A 153 7.34 -9.59 -4.06
N ASN A 154 7.64 -10.81 -4.47
CA ASN A 154 7.84 -11.12 -5.89
C ASN A 154 6.55 -10.92 -6.69
N ILE A 155 5.39 -11.39 -6.20
CA ILE A 155 4.10 -11.17 -6.86
C ILE A 155 3.83 -9.67 -7.02
N LEU A 156 4.07 -8.88 -5.96
CA LEU A 156 3.88 -7.44 -6.02
C LEU A 156 4.91 -6.76 -6.94
N GLY A 157 6.17 -7.20 -6.90
CA GLY A 157 7.23 -6.74 -7.82
C GLY A 157 6.88 -6.98 -9.28
N LEU A 158 6.32 -8.15 -9.59
CA LEU A 158 5.83 -8.47 -10.92
C LEU A 158 4.71 -7.53 -11.36
N SER A 159 3.76 -7.24 -10.46
CA SER A 159 2.69 -6.25 -10.72
C SER A 159 3.25 -4.85 -11.00
N TYR A 160 4.34 -4.44 -10.32
CA TYR A 160 5.02 -3.17 -10.63
C TYR A 160 5.64 -3.17 -12.02
N VAL A 161 6.35 -4.24 -12.39
CA VAL A 161 6.99 -4.33 -13.71
C VAL A 161 5.94 -4.32 -14.82
N GLN A 162 4.85 -5.07 -14.69
CA GLN A 162 3.73 -5.04 -15.64
C GLN A 162 3.08 -3.66 -15.73
N ALA A 163 2.84 -3.00 -14.59
CA ALA A 163 2.27 -1.65 -14.57
C ALA A 163 3.21 -0.61 -15.24
N ILE A 164 4.52 -0.71 -15.01
CA ILE A 164 5.52 0.15 -15.69
C ILE A 164 5.48 -0.06 -17.20
N GLN A 165 5.50 -1.32 -17.66
CA GLN A 165 5.43 -1.62 -19.10
C GLN A 165 4.18 -1.05 -19.76
N HIS A 166 3.06 -1.02 -19.02
CA HIS A 166 1.75 -0.61 -19.56
C HIS A 166 1.50 0.89 -19.50
N TYR A 167 1.92 1.54 -18.41
CA TYR A 167 1.50 2.92 -18.11
C TYR A 167 2.65 3.94 -18.07
N ALA A 168 3.89 3.51 -17.86
CA ALA A 168 5.01 4.40 -17.59
C ALA A 168 6.35 3.83 -18.08
N ALA A 169 6.44 3.44 -19.35
CA ALA A 169 7.58 2.73 -19.94
C ALA A 169 8.93 3.49 -19.84
N HIS A 170 8.91 4.78 -19.49
CA HIS A 170 10.12 5.57 -19.24
C HIS A 170 10.71 5.32 -17.84
N ILE A 171 9.91 4.79 -16.89
CA ILE A 171 10.38 4.47 -15.53
C ILE A 171 11.20 3.18 -15.57
N THR A 172 12.42 3.22 -15.04
CA THR A 172 13.26 2.03 -14.92
C THR A 172 12.87 1.23 -13.67
N PRO A 173 12.40 -0.03 -13.80
CA PRO A 173 12.18 -0.88 -12.64
C PRO A 173 13.52 -1.37 -12.08
N LEU A 174 13.70 -1.28 -10.76
CA LEU A 174 14.87 -1.74 -10.06
C LEU A 174 14.44 -2.54 -8.82
N THR A 175 15.18 -3.59 -8.49
CA THR A 175 14.86 -4.40 -7.32
C THR A 175 16.06 -4.59 -6.40
N LEU A 176 15.77 -4.64 -5.11
CA LEU A 176 16.70 -4.97 -4.04
C LEU A 176 16.35 -6.33 -3.46
N GLN A 177 17.34 -7.21 -3.38
CA GLN A 177 17.13 -8.47 -2.69
C GLN A 177 16.91 -8.21 -1.20
N ARG A 178 15.79 -8.70 -0.68
CA ARG A 178 15.47 -8.60 0.74
C ARG A 178 16.40 -9.50 1.55
N HIS A 179 17.10 -8.94 2.51
CA HIS A 179 17.75 -9.76 3.53
C HIS A 179 16.67 -10.52 4.31
N GLN A 180 16.81 -11.85 4.40
CA GLN A 180 15.84 -12.76 5.04
C GLN A 180 15.71 -12.45 6.55
N THR A 181 14.85 -11.51 6.89
CA THR A 181 14.13 -11.60 8.16
C THR A 181 12.87 -12.38 7.85
N ASN A 182 12.73 -13.57 8.42
CA ASN A 182 11.55 -14.40 8.22
C ASN A 182 10.29 -13.58 8.53
N HIS A 183 9.45 -13.33 7.52
CA HIS A 183 8.20 -12.55 7.65
C HIS A 183 7.22 -13.13 8.69
N HIS A 184 7.47 -14.35 9.16
CA HIS A 184 6.68 -15.04 10.16
C HIS A 184 7.22 -14.90 11.59
N ASN A 185 8.42 -14.33 11.80
CA ASN A 185 8.90 -14.07 13.15
C ASN A 185 8.04 -12.99 13.79
N GLN A 186 7.30 -13.39 14.82
CA GLN A 186 6.48 -12.51 15.66
C GLN A 186 7.29 -11.90 16.82
N THR A 187 8.60 -12.16 16.85
CA THR A 187 9.54 -11.69 17.87
C THR A 187 10.67 -10.91 17.19
N ILE A 188 11.24 -9.96 17.92
CA ILE A 188 12.38 -9.15 17.47
C ILE A 188 13.65 -9.91 17.93
N ASP A 189 14.14 -10.77 17.04
CA ASP A 189 15.32 -11.61 17.34
C ASP A 189 16.63 -10.99 16.82
N ASN A 190 16.53 -9.98 15.94
CA ASN A 190 17.65 -9.26 15.37
C ASN A 190 17.70 -7.83 15.92
N GLN A 191 18.87 -7.36 16.31
CA GLN A 191 19.06 -6.01 16.86
C GLN A 191 19.01 -4.89 15.82
N THR A 192 18.94 -5.20 14.53
CA THR A 192 18.98 -4.20 13.45
C THR A 192 17.71 -4.16 12.63
N PHE A 193 17.13 -5.32 12.31
CA PHE A 193 15.98 -5.43 11.43
C PHE A 193 14.89 -6.31 12.04
N ALA A 194 13.64 -5.90 11.90
CA ALA A 194 12.48 -6.70 12.28
C ALA A 194 11.36 -6.53 11.26
N SER A 195 10.40 -7.48 11.25
CA SER A 195 9.19 -7.35 10.45
C SER A 195 8.26 -6.30 11.04
N GLY A 196 7.51 -5.58 10.20
CA GLY A 196 6.49 -4.64 10.68
C GLY A 196 5.47 -5.29 11.62
N SER A 197 5.15 -6.59 11.45
CA SER A 197 4.26 -7.33 12.34
C SER A 197 4.85 -7.54 13.74
N ALA A 198 6.15 -7.86 13.84
CA ALA A 198 6.84 -7.98 15.12
C ALA A 198 6.87 -6.64 15.86
N ILE A 199 7.15 -5.55 15.14
CA ILE A 199 7.17 -4.20 15.71
C ILE A 199 5.77 -3.79 16.19
N ARG A 200 4.70 -4.04 15.41
CA ARG A 200 3.32 -3.75 15.84
C ARG A 200 2.94 -4.51 17.10
N LYS A 201 3.36 -5.78 17.21
CA LYS A 201 3.13 -6.60 18.41
C LYS A 201 3.89 -6.04 19.61
N ALA A 202 5.14 -5.65 19.47
CA ALA A 202 5.94 -5.02 20.52
C ALA A 202 5.29 -3.72 21.02
N LEU A 203 4.90 -2.83 20.08
CA LEU A 203 4.21 -1.57 20.40
C LEU A 203 2.88 -1.80 21.13
N LYS A 204 2.07 -2.78 20.68
CA LYS A 204 0.79 -3.13 21.34
C LYS A 204 1.01 -3.62 22.78
N ASN A 205 2.12 -4.30 23.03
CA ASN A 205 2.44 -4.87 24.35
C ASN A 205 3.31 -3.94 25.24
N ASN A 206 3.59 -2.72 24.79
CA ASN A 206 4.53 -1.79 25.43
C ASN A 206 5.91 -2.42 25.67
N ASP A 207 6.37 -3.27 24.75
CA ASP A 207 7.67 -3.92 24.77
C ASP A 207 8.70 -3.04 24.07
N ALA A 208 9.70 -2.55 24.80
CA ALA A 208 10.73 -1.64 24.32
C ALA A 208 11.69 -2.29 23.29
N SER A 209 11.58 -3.58 23.01
CA SER A 209 12.44 -4.27 22.03
C SER A 209 12.38 -3.64 20.63
N PHE A 210 11.27 -2.96 20.27
CA PHE A 210 11.15 -2.25 18.99
C PHE A 210 12.18 -1.11 18.83
N GLU A 211 12.68 -0.54 19.92
CA GLU A 211 13.56 0.64 19.90
C GLU A 211 14.89 0.41 19.17
N THR A 212 15.35 -0.83 19.10
CA THR A 212 16.60 -1.20 18.42
C THR A 212 16.44 -1.30 16.90
N VAL A 213 15.23 -1.48 16.41
CA VAL A 213 14.92 -1.75 15.01
C VAL A 213 14.21 -0.58 14.29
N VAL A 214 14.11 0.58 14.96
CA VAL A 214 13.59 1.83 14.41
C VAL A 214 14.67 2.92 14.40
N PRO A 215 14.60 3.93 13.50
CA PRO A 215 15.61 4.97 13.44
C PRO A 215 15.68 5.79 14.73
N SER A 216 16.88 5.97 15.27
CA SER A 216 17.12 6.68 16.53
C SER A 216 16.67 8.14 16.48
N SER A 217 16.80 8.80 15.33
CA SER A 217 16.43 10.20 15.12
C SER A 217 14.94 10.48 15.31
N VAL A 218 14.07 9.50 15.03
CA VAL A 218 12.61 9.63 15.12
C VAL A 218 11.99 8.68 16.15
N LYS A 219 12.81 7.99 16.94
CA LYS A 219 12.34 7.02 17.94
C LYS A 219 11.34 7.60 18.93
N HIS A 220 11.51 8.85 19.33
CA HIS A 220 10.62 9.58 20.25
C HIS A 220 9.17 9.75 19.72
N LEU A 221 8.95 9.54 18.43
CA LEU A 221 7.62 9.64 17.81
C LEU A 221 6.81 8.33 17.92
N TYR A 222 7.44 7.20 18.31
CA TYR A 222 6.75 5.94 18.46
C TYR A 222 6.01 5.89 19.79
N THR A 223 4.73 5.63 19.70
CA THR A 223 3.80 5.50 20.84
C THR A 223 3.02 4.19 20.72
N SER A 224 2.10 3.92 21.65
CA SER A 224 1.13 2.85 21.46
C SER A 224 0.34 3.04 20.16
N PRO A 225 -0.11 1.95 19.50
CA PRO A 225 -0.93 2.05 18.29
C PRO A 225 -2.13 2.99 18.47
N GLN A 226 -2.38 3.87 17.49
CA GLN A 226 -3.50 4.81 17.54
C GLN A 226 -4.83 4.14 17.20
N LEU A 227 -4.80 3.08 16.38
CA LEU A 227 -5.99 2.33 15.98
C LEU A 227 -5.61 0.89 15.65
N THR A 228 -6.45 -0.05 16.08
CA THR A 228 -6.32 -1.48 15.80
C THR A 228 -7.64 -2.08 15.30
N LEU A 229 -7.62 -3.28 14.79
CA LEU A 229 -8.84 -3.97 14.30
C LEU A 229 -9.86 -4.24 15.40
N ASP A 230 -9.43 -4.37 16.66
CA ASP A 230 -10.35 -4.58 17.79
C ASP A 230 -11.25 -3.36 18.01
N GLU A 231 -10.69 -2.15 17.86
CA GLU A 231 -11.41 -0.88 17.99
C GLU A 231 -12.32 -0.61 16.78
N VAL A 232 -11.95 -1.11 15.60
CA VAL A 232 -12.74 -1.01 14.37
C VAL A 232 -13.99 -1.89 14.41
N PHE A 233 -13.93 -3.05 15.07
CA PHE A 233 -14.97 -4.07 14.97
C PHE A 233 -16.39 -3.61 15.34
N PRO A 234 -16.65 -2.85 16.41
CA PRO A 234 -18.02 -2.42 16.76
C PRO A 234 -18.67 -1.58 15.65
N TYR A 235 -17.90 -0.69 15.02
CA TYR A 235 -18.37 0.19 13.93
C TYR A 235 -18.58 -0.59 12.63
N LEU A 236 -17.67 -1.51 12.34
CA LEU A 236 -17.82 -2.44 11.21
C LEU A 236 -19.07 -3.30 11.38
N LYS A 237 -19.30 -3.85 12.58
CA LYS A 237 -20.49 -4.63 12.89
C LYS A 237 -21.77 -3.81 12.68
N PHE A 238 -21.82 -2.59 13.19
CA PHE A 238 -22.94 -1.68 12.98
C PHE A 238 -23.17 -1.42 11.49
N THR A 239 -22.09 -1.10 10.74
CA THR A 239 -22.16 -0.82 9.31
C THR A 239 -22.73 -2.02 8.54
N LEU A 240 -22.23 -3.24 8.77
CA LEU A 240 -22.67 -4.44 8.09
C LEU A 240 -24.11 -4.85 8.47
N LEU A 241 -24.53 -4.64 9.72
CA LEU A 241 -25.90 -4.90 10.16
C LEU A 241 -26.89 -3.94 9.49
N ARG A 242 -26.55 -2.65 9.40
CA ARG A 242 -27.39 -1.61 8.82
C ARG A 242 -27.52 -1.73 7.30
N ALA A 243 -26.40 -1.96 6.60
CA ALA A 243 -26.36 -1.96 5.14
C ALA A 243 -27.31 -2.99 4.52
N SER A 244 -27.99 -2.65 3.43
CA SER A 244 -28.77 -3.60 2.62
C SER A 244 -27.84 -4.52 1.80
N LEU A 245 -28.39 -5.58 1.22
CA LEU A 245 -27.62 -6.45 0.32
C LEU A 245 -27.18 -5.68 -0.94
N GLU A 246 -28.02 -4.80 -1.46
CA GLU A 246 -27.74 -3.94 -2.60
C GLU A 246 -26.59 -3.00 -2.31
N GLU A 247 -26.63 -2.31 -1.15
CA GLU A 247 -25.52 -1.44 -0.71
C GLU A 247 -24.20 -2.21 -0.59
N LEU A 248 -24.23 -3.44 -0.05
CA LEU A 248 -23.02 -4.27 0.07
C LEU A 248 -22.45 -4.73 -1.28
N ARG A 249 -23.31 -5.02 -2.28
CA ARG A 249 -22.87 -5.37 -3.64
C ARG A 249 -22.16 -4.24 -4.36
N GLU A 250 -22.53 -3.00 -4.06
CA GLU A 250 -21.87 -1.83 -4.64
C GLU A 250 -20.47 -1.58 -4.08
N MET A 251 -20.12 -2.18 -2.93
CA MET A 251 -18.85 -1.96 -2.28
C MET A 251 -17.69 -2.50 -3.10
N HIS A 252 -16.64 -1.71 -3.20
CA HIS A 252 -15.40 -2.09 -3.87
C HIS A 252 -14.87 -3.41 -3.31
N THR A 253 -14.51 -4.33 -4.20
CA THR A 253 -14.03 -5.69 -3.94
C THR A 253 -15.05 -6.69 -3.40
N VAL A 254 -16.28 -6.31 -3.01
CA VAL A 254 -17.34 -7.25 -2.70
C VAL A 254 -17.89 -7.84 -3.99
N SER A 255 -17.92 -9.15 -4.12
CA SER A 255 -18.30 -9.85 -5.34
C SER A 255 -18.83 -11.24 -5.06
N GLU A 256 -19.51 -11.82 -6.08
CA GLU A 256 -19.83 -13.25 -6.14
C GLU A 256 -20.76 -13.76 -5.01
N GLY A 257 -21.69 -12.92 -4.55
CA GLY A 257 -22.64 -13.30 -3.49
C GLY A 257 -22.04 -13.23 -2.08
N PHE A 258 -20.85 -12.64 -1.91
CA PHE A 258 -20.21 -12.52 -0.61
C PHE A 258 -21.00 -11.62 0.36
N GLU A 259 -21.83 -10.70 -0.17
CA GLU A 259 -22.75 -9.86 0.62
C GLU A 259 -23.71 -10.67 1.48
N TYR A 260 -24.23 -11.80 0.99
CA TYR A 260 -25.09 -12.69 1.78
C TYR A 260 -24.33 -13.27 2.98
N ARG A 261 -23.09 -13.72 2.73
CA ARG A 261 -22.23 -14.27 3.78
C ARG A 261 -21.85 -13.23 4.83
N LEU A 262 -21.59 -11.98 4.42
CA LEU A 262 -21.37 -10.86 5.33
C LEU A 262 -22.56 -10.66 6.26
N LYS A 263 -23.77 -10.56 5.72
CA LYS A 263 -25.03 -10.35 6.46
C LYS A 263 -25.33 -11.51 7.43
N GLU A 264 -25.08 -12.73 7.02
CA GLU A 264 -25.30 -13.91 7.87
C GLU A 264 -24.30 -13.97 9.02
N LYS A 265 -23.01 -13.88 8.72
CA LYS A 265 -21.95 -14.16 9.70
C LYS A 265 -21.72 -13.02 10.69
N ILE A 266 -22.02 -11.77 10.32
CA ILE A 266 -21.87 -10.63 11.23
C ILE A 266 -22.80 -10.73 12.46
N GLN A 267 -23.95 -11.39 12.33
CA GLN A 267 -24.92 -11.52 13.42
C GLN A 267 -24.31 -12.26 14.63
N SER A 268 -23.54 -13.32 14.37
CA SER A 268 -22.95 -14.19 15.41
C SER A 268 -21.54 -13.81 15.81
N ALA A 269 -20.90 -12.89 15.10
CA ALA A 269 -19.53 -12.45 15.43
C ALA A 269 -19.51 -11.50 16.63
N HIS A 270 -18.57 -11.72 17.58
CA HIS A 270 -18.39 -10.90 18.77
C HIS A 270 -17.09 -10.07 18.75
N ASN A 271 -16.14 -10.40 17.89
CA ASN A 271 -14.89 -9.68 17.65
C ASN A 271 -14.42 -9.87 16.21
N PHE A 272 -13.38 -9.13 15.83
CA PHE A 272 -12.86 -9.14 14.46
C PHE A 272 -12.31 -10.52 14.06
N ASP A 273 -11.56 -11.17 14.92
CA ASP A 273 -10.97 -12.48 14.63
C ASP A 273 -12.04 -13.55 14.40
N GLN A 274 -13.07 -13.56 15.23
CA GLN A 274 -14.21 -14.47 15.05
C GLN A 274 -14.95 -14.20 13.75
N LEU A 275 -15.18 -12.92 13.38
CA LEU A 275 -15.76 -12.56 12.09
C LEU A 275 -14.92 -13.13 10.94
N MET A 276 -13.61 -12.95 11.01
CA MET A 276 -12.70 -13.46 9.99
C MET A 276 -12.72 -14.98 9.86
N GLN A 277 -12.77 -15.72 10.97
CA GLN A 277 -12.91 -17.19 10.98
C GLN A 277 -14.22 -17.63 10.31
N LEU A 278 -15.35 -16.96 10.61
CA LEU A 278 -16.67 -17.25 10.05
C LEU A 278 -16.76 -16.93 8.55
N LEU A 279 -16.05 -15.87 8.11
CA LEU A 279 -16.05 -15.43 6.69
C LEU A 279 -15.09 -16.25 5.83
N LYS A 280 -14.03 -16.81 6.38
CA LYS A 280 -12.97 -17.51 5.62
C LYS A 280 -13.53 -18.68 4.82
N THR A 281 -13.11 -18.77 3.55
CA THR A 281 -13.41 -19.88 2.64
C THR A 281 -12.14 -20.29 1.88
N LYS A 282 -12.18 -21.39 1.14
CA LYS A 282 -11.07 -21.78 0.23
C LYS A 282 -10.87 -20.77 -0.92
N ARG A 283 -11.94 -20.06 -1.31
CA ARG A 283 -11.95 -19.13 -2.46
C ARG A 283 -11.38 -17.74 -2.13
N TYR A 284 -11.48 -17.29 -0.87
CA TYR A 284 -11.09 -15.95 -0.45
C TYR A 284 -9.92 -16.02 0.54
N THR A 285 -8.83 -15.30 0.21
CA THR A 285 -7.70 -15.13 1.14
C THR A 285 -8.09 -14.25 2.31
N TYR A 286 -7.37 -14.33 3.41
CA TYR A 286 -7.60 -13.52 4.61
C TYR A 286 -7.55 -12.03 4.28
N THR A 287 -6.50 -11.59 3.59
CA THR A 287 -6.31 -10.18 3.20
C THR A 287 -7.37 -9.68 2.23
N ARG A 288 -7.91 -10.53 1.34
CA ARG A 288 -9.02 -10.15 0.46
C ARG A 288 -10.28 -9.85 1.26
N ILE A 289 -10.62 -10.69 2.25
CA ILE A 289 -11.77 -10.48 3.13
C ILE A 289 -11.57 -9.20 3.95
N GLN A 290 -10.39 -8.98 4.54
CA GLN A 290 -10.10 -7.77 5.29
C GLN A 290 -10.29 -6.50 4.44
N ARG A 291 -9.80 -6.48 3.20
CA ARG A 291 -10.03 -5.34 2.28
C ARG A 291 -11.52 -5.11 2.00
N MET A 292 -12.31 -6.17 1.76
CA MET A 292 -13.76 -6.05 1.61
C MET A 292 -14.40 -5.39 2.83
N LEU A 293 -14.01 -5.82 4.04
CA LEU A 293 -14.53 -5.28 5.29
C LEU A 293 -14.19 -3.80 5.46
N MET A 294 -12.95 -3.39 5.16
CA MET A 294 -12.56 -1.99 5.24
C MET A 294 -13.24 -1.14 4.16
N ASN A 295 -13.41 -1.65 2.94
CA ASN A 295 -14.18 -0.97 1.91
C ASN A 295 -15.66 -0.77 2.32
N CYS A 296 -16.28 -1.75 3.00
CA CYS A 296 -17.62 -1.61 3.58
C CYS A 296 -17.63 -0.52 4.68
N LEU A 297 -16.65 -0.53 5.60
CA LEU A 297 -16.54 0.47 6.67
C LEU A 297 -16.41 1.88 6.12
N LEU A 298 -15.58 2.06 5.08
CA LEU A 298 -15.34 3.35 4.43
C LEU A 298 -16.45 3.73 3.43
N ASN A 299 -17.39 2.83 3.16
CA ASN A 299 -18.39 2.98 2.10
C ASN A 299 -17.73 3.35 0.75
N PHE A 300 -16.68 2.64 0.40
CA PHE A 300 -16.01 2.77 -0.89
C PHE A 300 -16.76 1.94 -1.93
N LYS A 301 -17.42 2.62 -2.85
CA LYS A 301 -18.21 1.99 -3.92
C LYS A 301 -17.35 1.71 -5.15
N GLN A 302 -17.60 0.59 -5.82
CA GLN A 302 -16.90 0.20 -7.05
C GLN A 302 -17.02 1.28 -8.15
N ALA A 303 -18.17 1.93 -8.24
CA ALA A 303 -18.43 2.97 -9.24
C ALA A 303 -17.54 4.24 -9.06
N ASN A 304 -17.05 4.47 -7.85
CA ASN A 304 -16.23 5.66 -7.53
C ASN A 304 -14.71 5.36 -7.56
N LYS A 305 -14.34 4.15 -7.98
CA LYS A 305 -12.93 3.78 -8.15
C LYS A 305 -12.28 4.66 -9.22
N GLN A 306 -11.20 5.34 -8.84
CA GLN A 306 -10.42 6.15 -9.75
C GLN A 306 -9.54 5.28 -10.65
N ASN A 307 -9.34 5.68 -11.90
CA ASN A 307 -8.46 4.99 -12.83
C ASN A 307 -7.27 5.87 -13.27
N GLU A 308 -7.37 7.19 -13.06
CA GLU A 308 -6.34 8.16 -13.44
C GLU A 308 -5.93 9.03 -12.25
N ILE A 309 -4.79 9.71 -12.38
CA ILE A 309 -4.25 10.63 -11.38
C ILE A 309 -4.47 12.06 -11.86
N ASP A 310 -5.45 12.74 -11.29
CA ASP A 310 -5.75 14.15 -11.60
C ASP A 310 -4.94 15.12 -10.72
N ALA A 311 -4.58 14.68 -9.52
CA ALA A 311 -3.79 15.44 -8.56
C ALA A 311 -2.99 14.51 -7.63
N VAL A 312 -1.88 15.01 -7.10
CA VAL A 312 -1.07 14.30 -6.08
C VAL A 312 -1.05 15.09 -4.78
N ARG A 313 -1.43 14.44 -3.68
CA ARG A 313 -1.35 14.99 -2.32
C ARG A 313 0.07 14.88 -1.78
N ILE A 314 0.70 16.02 -1.54
CA ILE A 314 2.01 16.11 -0.91
C ILE A 314 1.81 16.13 0.62
N LEU A 315 2.27 15.08 1.30
CA LEU A 315 2.16 14.96 2.76
C LEU A 315 3.33 15.62 3.48
N GLY A 316 4.54 15.48 2.94
CA GLY A 316 5.72 16.07 3.55
C GLY A 316 6.93 16.13 2.61
N MET A 317 7.90 16.98 2.96
CA MET A 317 9.13 17.17 2.19
C MET A 317 10.25 17.74 3.04
N ASN A 318 11.50 17.46 2.65
CA ASN A 318 12.68 18.20 3.06
C ASN A 318 13.06 19.26 1.97
N GLU A 319 14.22 19.89 2.11
CA GLU A 319 14.68 20.92 1.16
C GLU A 319 14.87 20.39 -0.26
N LYS A 320 15.38 19.14 -0.42
CA LYS A 320 15.53 18.49 -1.74
C LYS A 320 14.17 18.19 -2.37
N GLY A 321 13.24 17.63 -1.59
CA GLY A 321 11.87 17.40 -2.02
C GLY A 321 11.16 18.69 -2.42
N GLN A 322 11.40 19.80 -1.70
CA GLN A 322 10.86 21.11 -2.06
C GLN A 322 11.47 21.63 -3.39
N ALA A 323 12.76 21.46 -3.60
CA ALA A 323 13.42 21.86 -4.85
C ALA A 323 12.87 21.06 -6.04
N TYR A 324 12.69 19.74 -5.86
CA TYR A 324 12.09 18.88 -6.88
C TYR A 324 10.66 19.28 -7.21
N LEU A 325 9.84 19.51 -6.19
CA LEU A 325 8.45 19.94 -6.38
C LEU A 325 8.37 21.29 -7.14
N LYS A 326 9.31 22.21 -6.89
CA LYS A 326 9.43 23.47 -7.62
C LYS A 326 9.80 23.23 -9.09
N GLN A 327 10.69 22.28 -9.38
CA GLN A 327 11.04 21.87 -10.75
C GLN A 327 9.82 21.29 -11.46
N LEU A 328 9.10 20.33 -10.84
CA LEU A 328 7.90 19.73 -11.42
C LEU A 328 6.81 20.75 -11.77
N LYS A 329 6.54 21.71 -10.88
CA LYS A 329 5.56 22.77 -11.13
C LYS A 329 5.94 23.69 -12.31
N LYS A 330 7.23 23.83 -12.60
CA LYS A 330 7.72 24.59 -13.74
C LYS A 330 7.64 23.80 -15.04
N GLU A 331 7.95 22.50 -14.99
CA GLU A 331 7.97 21.61 -16.17
C GLU A 331 6.56 21.15 -16.56
N PHE A 332 5.68 20.98 -15.58
CA PHE A 332 4.30 20.49 -15.74
C PHE A 332 3.30 21.44 -15.10
N PRO A 333 3.06 22.63 -15.65
CA PRO A 333 2.21 23.66 -15.04
C PRO A 333 0.74 23.23 -14.88
N ASP A 334 0.27 22.29 -15.68
CA ASP A 334 -1.10 21.78 -15.65
C ASP A 334 -1.29 20.63 -14.65
N ARG A 335 -0.21 20.11 -14.05
CA ARG A 335 -0.30 19.07 -13.02
C ARG A 335 -0.56 19.67 -11.62
N HIS A 336 -1.44 19.06 -10.88
CA HIS A 336 -1.87 19.50 -9.56
C HIS A 336 -1.08 18.82 -8.43
N PHE A 337 -0.07 19.52 -7.89
CA PHE A 337 0.71 19.09 -6.71
C PHE A 337 0.20 19.85 -5.48
N ILE A 338 -0.68 19.22 -4.69
CA ILE A 338 -1.43 19.85 -3.61
C ILE A 338 -0.74 19.64 -2.26
N THR A 339 -0.22 20.70 -1.67
CA THR A 339 0.43 20.70 -0.35
C THR A 339 -0.55 20.92 0.79
N ASN A 340 -1.63 21.69 0.56
CA ASN A 340 -2.68 21.96 1.54
C ASN A 340 -4.04 21.78 0.89
N VAL A 341 -4.87 20.92 1.46
CA VAL A 341 -6.24 20.72 0.99
C VAL A 341 -7.12 21.88 1.45
N ASN A 342 -7.97 22.36 0.57
CA ASN A 342 -8.97 23.38 0.84
C ASN A 342 -10.25 23.06 0.04
N LYS A 343 -11.29 23.91 0.17
CA LYS A 343 -12.58 23.68 -0.50
C LYS A 343 -12.46 23.50 -2.03
N ALA A 344 -11.53 24.21 -2.68
CA ALA A 344 -11.35 24.14 -4.13
C ALA A 344 -10.61 22.87 -4.59
N THR A 345 -9.83 22.26 -3.72
CA THR A 345 -9.01 21.07 -4.04
C THR A 345 -9.51 19.78 -3.38
N ALA A 346 -10.50 19.87 -2.50
CA ALA A 346 -11.02 18.72 -1.75
C ALA A 346 -11.61 17.63 -2.67
N SER A 347 -12.22 18.01 -3.80
CA SER A 347 -12.80 17.08 -4.75
C SER A 347 -11.80 16.09 -5.37
N TYR A 348 -10.51 16.44 -5.42
CA TYR A 348 -9.46 15.52 -5.88
C TYR A 348 -9.18 14.39 -4.89
N PHE A 349 -9.51 14.58 -3.59
CA PHE A 349 -9.10 13.70 -2.49
C PHE A 349 -10.26 13.26 -1.60
N GLU A 350 -11.47 13.21 -2.13
CA GLU A 350 -12.66 12.80 -1.34
C GLU A 350 -12.50 11.45 -0.64
N PRO A 351 -11.93 10.38 -1.28
CA PRO A 351 -11.72 9.12 -0.62
C PRO A 351 -10.69 9.20 0.52
N GLU A 352 -9.59 9.94 0.34
CA GLU A 352 -8.52 10.13 1.32
C GLU A 352 -9.00 10.94 2.53
N ILE A 353 -9.77 12.01 2.29
CA ILE A 353 -10.40 12.83 3.32
C ILE A 353 -11.37 11.97 4.13
N LYS A 354 -12.26 11.24 3.47
CA LYS A 354 -13.23 10.35 4.12
C LYS A 354 -12.53 9.26 4.95
N ALA A 355 -11.48 8.66 4.42
CA ALA A 355 -10.70 7.68 5.15
C ALA A 355 -10.06 8.29 6.40
N THR A 356 -9.58 9.54 6.33
CA THR A 356 -9.03 10.27 7.48
C THR A 356 -10.10 10.60 8.52
N GLU A 357 -11.27 11.07 8.09
CA GLU A 357 -12.39 11.37 8.99
C GLU A 357 -12.86 10.14 9.76
N ILE A 358 -13.01 9.00 9.06
CA ILE A 358 -13.39 7.74 9.69
C ILE A 358 -12.28 7.23 10.63
N TYR A 359 -11.01 7.27 10.21
CA TYR A 359 -9.89 6.90 11.06
C TYR A 359 -9.88 7.73 12.36
N ASN A 360 -10.08 9.04 12.26
CA ASN A 360 -10.12 9.95 13.40
C ASN A 360 -11.31 9.66 14.33
N ALA A 361 -12.49 9.41 13.77
CA ALA A 361 -13.67 9.04 14.55
C ALA A 361 -13.47 7.74 15.35
N LEU A 362 -12.68 6.80 14.82
CA LEU A 362 -12.37 5.51 15.47
C LEU A 362 -11.24 5.62 16.50
N SER A 363 -10.24 6.48 16.25
CA SER A 363 -9.01 6.58 17.05
C SER A 363 -8.96 7.76 18.02
N GLY A 364 -9.93 8.68 17.92
CA GLY A 364 -9.91 9.93 18.70
C GLY A 364 -8.85 10.95 18.23
N GLN A 365 -8.22 10.71 17.08
CA GLN A 365 -7.25 11.66 16.51
C GLN A 365 -7.96 12.86 15.91
N THR A 366 -7.25 14.00 15.82
CA THR A 366 -7.82 15.29 15.34
C THR A 366 -7.12 15.86 14.11
N ALA A 367 -5.90 15.38 13.81
CA ALA A 367 -5.16 15.77 12.61
C ALA A 367 -5.89 15.30 11.35
N ASN A 368 -6.24 16.22 10.45
CA ASN A 368 -6.97 15.92 9.22
C ASN A 368 -6.41 16.68 8.02
N ASP A 369 -6.93 16.39 6.82
CA ASP A 369 -6.39 16.95 5.58
C ASP A 369 -6.53 18.48 5.47
N PHE A 370 -7.48 19.10 6.19
CA PHE A 370 -7.71 20.54 6.16
C PHE A 370 -6.92 21.31 7.24
N ASN A 371 -6.65 20.67 8.40
CA ASN A 371 -5.97 21.33 9.51
C ASN A 371 -4.49 20.98 9.64
N THR A 372 -4.02 19.99 8.86
CA THR A 372 -2.61 19.55 8.91
C THR A 372 -1.89 20.04 7.66
N PRO A 373 -1.03 21.05 7.78
CA PRO A 373 -0.23 21.54 6.66
C PRO A 373 0.80 20.50 6.24
N VAL A 374 1.37 20.68 5.02
CA VAL A 374 2.49 19.86 4.56
C VAL A 374 3.63 19.88 5.58
N ILE A 375 4.11 18.68 5.93
CA ILE A 375 5.18 18.51 6.92
C ILE A 375 6.51 18.89 6.27
N ARG A 376 7.28 19.75 6.94
CA ARG A 376 8.61 20.18 6.47
C ARG A 376 9.66 19.84 7.50
N VAL A 377 10.74 19.21 7.06
CA VAL A 377 11.92 18.94 7.87
C VAL A 377 13.13 19.55 7.20
N GLN A 378 14.11 19.95 7.99
CA GLN A 378 15.42 20.37 7.46
C GLN A 378 16.17 19.12 6.98
N SER A 379 16.94 19.25 5.90
CA SER A 379 17.84 18.17 5.45
C SER A 379 18.87 17.91 6.53
N GLN A 380 19.00 16.65 6.94
CA GLN A 380 20.06 16.20 7.85
C GLN A 380 21.40 16.11 7.12
#